data_3dc04cd519b2157cfe37aeda5c208b05
#
_entry.id   3dc04cd519b2157cfe37aeda5c208b05
#
_cell.length_a   1.000
_cell.length_b   1.000
_cell.length_c   1.000
_cell.angle_alpha   90.00
_cell.angle_beta   90.00
_cell.angle_gamma   90.00
#
_symmetry.space_group_name_H-M   'P 1'
#
loop_
_entity.id
_entity.type
_entity.pdbx_description
1 polymer ?
#
loop_
_entity_poly.entity_id
_entity_poly.type
_entity_poly.pdbx_seq_one_letter_code
_entity_poly.pdbx_strand_id
1 'polypeptide(L)'
;MLSLTAARPADCDALARTSRAAFDADVLVGAPGPGGPPGYDSSEWCRRALAWGRVFVIAEDGRTVGGAILIAHSADWMELGRVWLEPSVQGRGLGRAVLADLEQRAPAVRRWTLDTPAWNLRNRHFYARCGYAEVGIDGDSVRFEKRVEAETPG
;
A
#
# COMPACT_ATOMS: atom_id res chain seq x y z
N MET A 1 18.11 2.24 7.04
CA MET A 1 16.94 2.56 7.89
C MET A 1 15.77 2.96 7.01
N LEU A 2 14.65 2.35 7.23
CA LEU A 2 13.40 2.63 6.50
C LEU A 2 12.72 3.88 7.06
N SER A 3 12.25 4.75 6.18
CA SER A 3 11.49 5.93 6.56
C SER A 3 10.23 6.10 5.70
N LEU A 4 9.18 6.66 6.29
CA LEU A 4 7.96 7.07 5.60
C LEU A 4 7.78 8.56 5.77
N THR A 5 7.62 9.28 4.67
CA THR A 5 7.39 10.72 4.68
C THR A 5 6.25 11.07 3.74
N ALA A 6 5.55 12.17 4.04
CA ALA A 6 4.49 12.66 3.16
C ALA A 6 5.11 13.04 1.79
N ALA A 7 4.49 12.57 0.72
CA ALA A 7 4.97 12.83 -0.63
C ALA A 7 4.71 14.27 -1.07
N ARG A 8 5.64 14.79 -1.85
CA ARG A 8 5.52 16.09 -2.52
C ARG A 8 5.49 15.86 -4.04
N PRO A 9 5.07 16.85 -4.84
CA PRO A 9 5.09 16.71 -6.31
C PRO A 9 6.44 16.27 -6.86
N ALA A 10 7.54 16.73 -6.27
CA ALA A 10 8.88 16.35 -6.69
C ALA A 10 9.21 14.88 -6.48
N ASP A 11 8.46 14.17 -5.63
CA ASP A 11 8.67 12.74 -5.35
C ASP A 11 7.99 11.83 -6.38
N CYS A 12 7.10 12.37 -7.22
CA CYS A 12 6.21 11.55 -8.06
C CYS A 12 6.93 10.76 -9.15
N ASP A 13 8.05 11.25 -9.67
CA ASP A 13 8.82 10.49 -10.67
C ASP A 13 9.41 9.21 -10.04
N ALA A 14 9.99 9.32 -8.86
CA ALA A 14 10.54 8.15 -8.15
C ALA A 14 9.43 7.22 -7.66
N LEU A 15 8.29 7.75 -7.24
CA LEU A 15 7.13 6.95 -6.85
C LEU A 15 6.58 6.15 -8.03
N ALA A 16 6.43 6.78 -9.20
CA ALA A 16 5.96 6.09 -10.40
C ALA A 16 6.96 5.02 -10.87
N ARG A 17 8.25 5.31 -10.82
CA ARG A 17 9.31 4.37 -11.19
C ARG A 17 9.28 3.12 -10.32
N THR A 18 9.23 3.27 -9.01
CA THR A 18 9.19 2.14 -8.07
C THR A 18 7.88 1.37 -8.16
N SER A 19 6.76 2.07 -8.38
CA SER A 19 5.45 1.46 -8.59
C SER A 19 5.44 0.59 -9.85
N ARG A 20 5.95 1.12 -10.96
CA ARG A 20 6.07 0.35 -12.20
C ARG A 20 6.89 -0.91 -12.00
N ALA A 21 8.06 -0.79 -11.37
CA ALA A 21 8.92 -1.94 -11.13
C ALA A 21 8.22 -3.01 -10.27
N ALA A 22 7.51 -2.59 -9.22
CA ALA A 22 6.81 -3.48 -8.31
C ALA A 22 5.65 -4.21 -9.00
N PHE A 23 4.77 -3.47 -9.68
CA PHE A 23 3.57 -4.07 -10.29
C PHE A 23 3.89 -4.89 -11.54
N ASP A 24 4.83 -4.45 -12.38
CA ASP A 24 5.24 -5.24 -13.54
C ASP A 24 5.88 -6.58 -13.14
N ALA A 25 6.55 -6.63 -11.99
CA ALA A 25 7.14 -7.86 -11.46
C ALA A 25 6.09 -8.87 -10.96
N ASP A 26 4.83 -8.48 -10.82
CA ASP A 26 3.76 -9.38 -10.35
C ASP A 26 3.48 -10.53 -11.33
N VAL A 27 3.98 -10.49 -12.56
CA VAL A 27 3.95 -11.66 -13.46
C VAL A 27 4.60 -12.89 -12.82
N LEU A 28 5.57 -12.68 -11.92
CA LEU A 28 6.26 -13.75 -11.20
C LEU A 28 5.39 -14.41 -10.13
N VAL A 29 4.27 -13.80 -9.75
CA VAL A 29 3.36 -14.30 -8.72
C VAL A 29 1.92 -14.48 -9.24
N GLY A 30 1.75 -14.57 -10.55
CA GLY A 30 0.47 -14.96 -11.14
C GLY A 30 -0.27 -13.90 -11.93
N ALA A 31 0.28 -12.69 -12.11
CA ALA A 31 -0.36 -11.69 -12.95
C ALA A 31 -0.41 -12.17 -14.41
N PRO A 32 -1.50 -11.86 -15.14
CA PRO A 32 -1.66 -12.29 -16.53
C PRO A 32 -0.65 -11.63 -17.49
N GLY A 33 -0.02 -10.55 -17.08
CA GLY A 33 1.00 -9.82 -17.85
C GLY A 33 1.54 -8.66 -17.03
N PRO A 34 2.57 -7.93 -17.54
CA PRO A 34 3.02 -6.70 -16.90
C PRO A 34 1.87 -5.70 -16.82
N GLY A 35 1.78 -4.99 -15.70
CA GLY A 35 0.73 -4.00 -15.49
C GLY A 35 0.37 -3.88 -14.01
N GLY A 36 -0.53 -2.94 -13.73
CA GLY A 36 -0.97 -2.66 -12.38
C GLY A 36 -2.27 -1.86 -12.37
N PRO A 37 -2.64 -1.31 -11.23
CA PRO A 37 -3.84 -0.49 -11.11
C PRO A 37 -3.72 0.79 -11.95
N PRO A 38 -4.84 1.46 -12.25
CA PRO A 38 -4.81 2.67 -13.09
C PRO A 38 -3.78 3.69 -12.60
N GLY A 39 -2.94 4.17 -13.51
CA GLY A 39 -1.93 5.18 -13.21
C GLY A 39 -0.68 4.69 -12.47
N TYR A 40 -0.52 3.37 -12.33
CA TYR A 40 0.59 2.79 -11.55
C TYR A 40 1.99 3.20 -12.07
N ASP A 41 2.11 3.52 -13.36
CA ASP A 41 3.35 3.90 -14.03
C ASP A 41 3.41 5.37 -14.44
N SER A 42 2.51 6.20 -13.90
CA SER A 42 2.35 7.59 -14.32
C SER A 42 2.69 8.57 -13.20
N SER A 43 3.73 9.39 -13.42
CA SER A 43 4.08 10.50 -12.52
C SER A 43 2.96 11.54 -12.45
N GLU A 44 2.30 11.80 -13.57
CA GLU A 44 1.18 12.76 -13.62
C GLU A 44 0.00 12.28 -12.79
N TRP A 45 -0.35 11.00 -12.91
CA TRP A 45 -1.41 10.40 -12.07
C TRP A 45 -1.05 10.54 -10.58
N CYS A 46 0.21 10.28 -10.24
CA CYS A 46 0.69 10.42 -8.86
C CYS A 46 0.52 11.86 -8.36
N ARG A 47 0.86 12.86 -9.17
CA ARG A 47 0.67 14.27 -8.79
C ARG A 47 -0.81 14.60 -8.54
N ARG A 48 -1.72 14.05 -9.35
CA ARG A 48 -3.16 14.22 -9.11
C ARG A 48 -3.62 13.53 -7.84
N ALA A 49 -3.06 12.37 -7.52
CA ALA A 49 -3.41 11.63 -6.30
C ALA A 49 -3.11 12.41 -5.02
N LEU A 50 -2.14 13.32 -5.04
CA LEU A 50 -1.83 14.17 -3.89
C LEU A 50 -3.01 15.04 -3.46
N ALA A 51 -3.95 15.30 -4.36
CA ALA A 51 -5.12 16.15 -4.06
C ALA A 51 -6.23 15.40 -3.33
N TRP A 52 -6.32 14.07 -3.47
CA TRP A 52 -7.42 13.29 -2.90
C TRP A 52 -6.99 12.18 -1.94
N GLY A 53 -5.73 11.82 -1.94
CA GLY A 53 -5.19 10.76 -1.09
C GLY A 53 -4.05 11.25 -0.22
N ARG A 54 -3.73 10.48 0.83
CA ARG A 54 -2.52 10.67 1.61
C ARG A 54 -1.43 9.80 0.99
N VAL A 55 -0.50 10.42 0.28
CA VAL A 55 0.57 9.72 -0.42
C VAL A 55 1.85 9.78 0.40
N PHE A 56 2.50 8.64 0.58
CA PHE A 56 3.75 8.51 1.33
C PHE A 56 4.87 8.00 0.44
N VAL A 57 6.06 8.53 0.67
CA VAL A 57 7.31 7.98 0.14
C VAL A 57 7.86 6.99 1.14
N ILE A 58 8.20 5.79 0.68
CA ILE A 58 8.96 4.82 1.44
C ILE A 58 10.40 4.88 0.95
N ALA A 59 11.33 5.22 1.84
CA ALA A 59 12.73 5.33 1.51
C ALA A 59 13.58 4.47 2.44
N GLU A 60 14.67 3.93 1.89
CA GLU A 60 15.70 3.23 2.64
C GLU A 60 17.03 3.96 2.42
N ASP A 61 17.60 4.46 3.52
CA ASP A 61 18.88 5.19 3.49
C ASP A 61 18.87 6.35 2.48
N GLY A 62 17.76 7.08 2.42
CA GLY A 62 17.58 8.23 1.55
C GLY A 62 17.18 7.92 0.12
N ARG A 63 17.07 6.65 -0.26
CA ARG A 63 16.64 6.23 -1.61
C ARG A 63 15.18 5.80 -1.59
N THR A 64 14.36 6.34 -2.49
CA THR A 64 12.97 5.91 -2.65
C THR A 64 12.92 4.46 -3.13
N VAL A 65 12.24 3.61 -2.35
CA VAL A 65 12.09 2.19 -2.65
C VAL A 65 10.64 1.77 -2.81
N GLY A 66 9.70 2.65 -2.54
CA GLY A 66 8.28 2.36 -2.68
C GLY A 66 7.41 3.52 -2.27
N GLY A 67 6.13 3.26 -2.12
CA GLY A 67 5.16 4.24 -1.71
C GLY A 67 3.89 3.62 -1.16
N ALA A 68 3.02 4.49 -0.64
CA ALA A 68 1.71 4.09 -0.17
C ALA A 68 0.71 5.22 -0.42
N ILE A 69 -0.54 4.85 -0.66
CA ILE A 69 -1.65 5.80 -0.79
C ILE A 69 -2.76 5.36 0.16
N LEU A 70 -3.11 6.25 1.09
CA LEU A 70 -4.21 6.04 2.02
C LEU A 70 -5.39 6.90 1.60
N ILE A 71 -6.60 6.35 1.69
CA ILE A 71 -7.84 7.03 1.36
C ILE A 71 -8.74 7.02 2.59
N ALA A 72 -9.03 8.21 3.13
CA ALA A 72 -9.93 8.33 4.28
C ALA A 72 -11.38 8.30 3.83
N HIS A 73 -12.16 7.34 4.32
CA HIS A 73 -13.60 7.27 4.08
C HIS A 73 -14.41 7.94 5.18
N SER A 74 -13.92 7.88 6.40
CA SER A 74 -14.48 8.56 7.56
C SER A 74 -13.39 8.80 8.61
N ALA A 75 -13.75 9.36 9.75
CA ALA A 75 -12.78 9.63 10.83
C ALA A 75 -12.13 8.35 11.36
N ASP A 76 -12.80 7.21 11.26
CA ASP A 76 -12.35 5.94 11.81
C ASP A 76 -12.16 4.83 10.76
N TRP A 77 -12.38 5.12 9.48
CA TRP A 77 -12.23 4.16 8.40
C TRP A 77 -11.25 4.68 7.34
N MET A 78 -10.13 3.96 7.19
CA MET A 78 -9.09 4.24 6.21
C MET A 78 -8.95 3.07 5.25
N GLU A 79 -8.87 3.36 3.97
CA GLU A 79 -8.52 2.37 2.96
C GLU A 79 -7.03 2.47 2.63
N LEU A 80 -6.36 1.32 2.62
CA LEU A 80 -5.02 1.20 2.06
C LEU A 80 -5.17 1.05 0.55
N GLY A 81 -5.19 2.19 -0.16
CA GLY A 81 -5.48 2.21 -1.58
C GLY A 81 -4.38 1.57 -2.41
N ARG A 82 -3.13 1.83 -2.05
CA ARG A 82 -1.95 1.21 -2.65
C ARG A 82 -0.81 1.15 -1.66
N VAL A 83 -0.04 0.09 -1.73
CA VAL A 83 1.28 0.00 -1.10
C VAL A 83 2.17 -0.84 -2.01
N TRP A 84 3.39 -0.37 -2.23
CA TRP A 84 4.34 -1.09 -3.06
C TRP A 84 5.77 -0.90 -2.56
N LEU A 85 6.57 -1.93 -2.82
CA LEU A 85 8.02 -1.90 -2.64
C LEU A 85 8.66 -2.43 -3.92
N GLU A 86 9.72 -1.78 -4.40
CA GLU A 86 10.42 -2.28 -5.57
C GLU A 86 10.98 -3.68 -5.31
N PRO A 87 11.11 -4.53 -6.35
CA PRO A 87 11.50 -5.93 -6.16
C PRO A 87 12.82 -6.12 -5.40
N SER A 88 13.76 -5.18 -5.55
CA SER A 88 15.08 -5.27 -4.89
C SER A 88 15.02 -5.28 -3.37
N VAL A 89 13.95 -4.81 -2.76
CA VAL A 89 13.80 -4.74 -1.30
C VAL A 89 12.68 -5.64 -0.77
N GLN A 90 12.04 -6.41 -1.63
CA GLN A 90 11.01 -7.36 -1.19
C GLN A 90 11.62 -8.57 -0.50
N GLY A 91 10.81 -9.29 0.29
CA GLY A 91 11.26 -10.50 0.99
C GLY A 91 12.11 -10.26 2.23
N ARG A 92 12.18 -9.03 2.73
CA ARG A 92 12.99 -8.65 3.89
C ARG A 92 12.15 -8.25 5.11
N GLY A 93 10.84 -8.49 5.07
CA GLY A 93 9.92 -8.09 6.14
C GLY A 93 9.59 -6.59 6.18
N LEU A 94 10.01 -5.81 5.19
CA LEU A 94 9.79 -4.36 5.16
C LEU A 94 8.32 -4.00 5.01
N GLY A 95 7.56 -4.77 4.22
CA GLY A 95 6.13 -4.52 4.03
C GLY A 95 5.35 -4.53 5.32
N ARG A 96 5.64 -5.48 6.21
CA ARG A 96 5.00 -5.56 7.53
C ARG A 96 5.33 -4.33 8.39
N ALA A 97 6.59 -3.89 8.37
CA ALA A 97 7.01 -2.68 9.08
C ALA A 97 6.33 -1.43 8.54
N VAL A 98 6.15 -1.35 7.21
CA VAL A 98 5.44 -0.24 6.56
C VAL A 98 3.99 -0.18 7.02
N LEU A 99 3.26 -1.31 7.00
CA LEU A 99 1.86 -1.34 7.44
C LEU A 99 1.73 -0.95 8.90
N ALA A 100 2.61 -1.43 9.77
CA ALA A 100 2.61 -1.06 11.19
C ALA A 100 2.84 0.45 11.38
N ASP A 101 3.76 1.04 10.63
CA ASP A 101 4.03 2.48 10.68
C ASP A 101 2.81 3.29 10.20
N LEU A 102 2.20 2.89 9.10
CA LEU A 102 0.99 3.57 8.58
C LEU A 102 -0.14 3.54 9.61
N GLU A 103 -0.37 2.41 10.25
CA GLU A 103 -1.40 2.28 11.29
C GLU A 103 -1.12 3.19 12.48
N GLN A 104 0.14 3.30 12.89
CA GLN A 104 0.55 4.18 14.00
C GLN A 104 0.35 5.66 13.69
N ARG A 105 0.43 6.04 12.42
CA ARG A 105 0.21 7.43 11.99
C ARG A 105 -1.25 7.85 11.97
N ALA A 106 -2.17 6.91 12.10
CA ALA A 106 -3.60 7.15 12.08
C ALA A 106 -4.29 6.46 13.28
N PRO A 107 -3.97 6.88 14.51
CA PRO A 107 -4.43 6.18 15.72
C PRO A 107 -5.94 6.26 15.96
N ALA A 108 -6.65 7.19 15.32
CA ALA A 108 -8.11 7.26 15.39
C ALA A 108 -8.82 6.25 14.49
N VAL A 109 -8.11 5.66 13.55
CA VAL A 109 -8.69 4.69 12.62
C VAL A 109 -8.94 3.36 13.34
N ARG A 110 -10.16 2.84 13.18
CA ARG A 110 -10.60 1.57 13.77
C ARG A 110 -10.83 0.48 12.73
N ARG A 111 -10.99 0.89 11.48
CA ARG A 111 -11.27 -0.01 10.36
C ARG A 111 -10.31 0.30 9.22
N TRP A 112 -9.51 -0.70 8.86
CA TRP A 112 -8.62 -0.64 7.71
C TRP A 112 -9.12 -1.61 6.66
N THR A 113 -9.27 -1.17 5.42
CA THR A 113 -9.68 -2.01 4.30
C THR A 113 -8.69 -1.91 3.16
N LEU A 114 -8.65 -2.95 2.35
CA LEU A 114 -7.90 -2.97 1.11
C LEU A 114 -8.51 -3.98 0.14
N ASP A 115 -8.22 -3.81 -1.13
CA ASP A 115 -8.54 -4.80 -2.16
C ASP A 115 -7.24 -5.27 -2.82
N THR A 116 -7.17 -6.55 -3.15
CA THR A 116 -6.05 -7.12 -3.90
C THR A 116 -6.58 -8.11 -4.94
N PRO A 117 -5.90 -8.26 -6.09
CA PRO A 117 -6.33 -9.24 -7.08
C PRO A 117 -6.38 -10.65 -6.50
N ALA A 118 -7.45 -11.40 -6.83
CA ALA A 118 -7.66 -12.74 -6.31
C ALA A 118 -6.52 -13.71 -6.69
N TRP A 119 -5.88 -13.49 -7.86
CA TRP A 119 -4.74 -14.30 -8.30
C TRP A 119 -3.47 -14.08 -7.47
N ASN A 120 -3.36 -12.97 -6.73
CA ASN A 120 -2.14 -12.63 -6.01
C ASN A 120 -2.08 -13.31 -4.66
N LEU A 121 -1.75 -14.59 -4.64
CA LEU A 121 -1.68 -15.40 -3.42
C LEU A 121 -0.62 -14.89 -2.45
N ARG A 122 0.50 -14.34 -2.97
CA ARG A 122 1.54 -13.74 -2.14
C ARG A 122 0.98 -12.61 -1.28
N ASN A 123 0.23 -11.68 -1.89
CA ASN A 123 -0.40 -10.56 -1.17
C ASN A 123 -1.48 -11.07 -0.21
N ARG A 124 -2.29 -12.03 -0.61
CA ARG A 124 -3.33 -12.59 0.25
C ARG A 124 -2.73 -13.18 1.53
N HIS A 125 -1.66 -13.96 1.41
CA HIS A 125 -0.97 -14.51 2.57
C HIS A 125 -0.29 -13.41 3.40
N PHE A 126 0.30 -12.42 2.74
CA PHE A 126 0.94 -11.30 3.42
C PHE A 126 -0.03 -10.52 4.28
N TYR A 127 -1.18 -10.12 3.73
CA TYR A 127 -2.17 -9.36 4.49
C TYR A 127 -2.79 -10.18 5.62
N ALA A 128 -3.01 -11.47 5.42
CA ALA A 128 -3.47 -12.35 6.49
C ALA A 128 -2.49 -12.36 7.67
N ARG A 129 -1.19 -12.43 7.40
CA ARG A 129 -0.16 -12.37 8.44
C ARG A 129 -0.10 -11.02 9.15
N CYS A 130 -0.54 -9.96 8.47
CA CYS A 130 -0.59 -8.61 9.06
C CYS A 130 -1.87 -8.35 9.86
N GLY A 131 -2.73 -9.36 10.01
CA GLY A 131 -3.94 -9.26 10.81
C GLY A 131 -5.19 -8.91 10.02
N TYR A 132 -5.13 -8.91 8.69
CA TYR A 132 -6.30 -8.69 7.83
C TYR A 132 -7.03 -10.00 7.57
N ALA A 133 -8.36 -9.94 7.52
CA ALA A 133 -9.21 -11.07 7.17
C ALA A 133 -9.91 -10.81 5.83
N GLU A 134 -10.05 -11.84 5.01
CA GLU A 134 -10.85 -11.77 3.79
C GLU A 134 -12.33 -11.63 4.16
N VAL A 135 -13.00 -10.59 3.66
CA VAL A 135 -14.39 -10.31 4.00
C VAL A 135 -15.32 -10.33 2.79
N GLY A 136 -14.79 -10.42 1.59
CA GLY A 136 -15.62 -10.48 0.40
C GLY A 136 -14.82 -10.59 -0.88
N ILE A 137 -15.55 -10.90 -1.96
CA ILE A 137 -15.00 -10.94 -3.32
C ILE A 137 -15.83 -9.97 -4.15
N ASP A 138 -15.14 -9.14 -4.94
CA ASP A 138 -15.75 -8.20 -5.87
C ASP A 138 -15.06 -8.39 -7.23
N GLY A 139 -15.74 -9.08 -8.16
CA GLY A 139 -15.15 -9.42 -9.45
C GLY A 139 -13.86 -10.23 -9.28
N ASP A 140 -12.75 -9.68 -9.78
CA ASP A 140 -11.45 -10.32 -9.71
C ASP A 140 -10.63 -9.92 -8.47
N SER A 141 -11.23 -9.17 -7.56
CA SER A 141 -10.57 -8.67 -6.35
C SER A 141 -11.11 -9.31 -5.08
N VAL A 142 -10.25 -9.46 -4.10
CA VAL A 142 -10.60 -9.90 -2.75
C VAL A 142 -10.47 -8.71 -1.81
N ARG A 143 -11.49 -8.47 -1.01
CA ARG A 143 -11.48 -7.43 0.01
C ARG A 143 -11.00 -7.98 1.34
N PHE A 144 -10.12 -7.23 1.97
CA PHE A 144 -9.59 -7.51 3.30
C PHE A 144 -9.98 -6.40 4.27
N GLU A 145 -10.18 -6.78 5.52
CA GLU A 145 -10.49 -5.84 6.58
C GLU A 145 -9.70 -6.18 7.84
N LYS A 146 -9.21 -5.14 8.50
CA LYS A 146 -8.58 -5.24 9.83
C LYS A 146 -9.25 -4.25 10.75
N ARG A 147 -9.72 -4.73 11.90
CA ARG A 147 -10.26 -3.90 12.96
C ARG A 147 -9.19 -3.67 14.02
N VAL A 148 -9.06 -2.43 14.44
CA VAL A 148 -8.12 -2.02 15.49
C VAL A 148 -8.95 -1.46 16.64
N GLU A 149 -8.80 -2.07 17.81
CA GLU A 149 -9.50 -1.60 19.01
C GLU A 149 -8.90 -0.29 19.52
N ALA A 150 -9.77 0.56 20.11
CA ALA A 150 -9.29 1.74 20.79
C ALA A 150 -8.41 1.32 21.98
N GLU A 151 -7.27 2.01 22.17
CA GLU A 151 -6.51 1.84 23.40
C GLU A 151 -7.41 2.19 24.58
N THR A 152 -7.58 1.23 25.48
CA THR A 152 -8.32 1.48 26.69
C THR A 152 -7.42 2.35 27.58
N PRO A 153 -7.86 3.56 27.99
CA PRO A 153 -7.08 4.30 28.96
C PRO A 153 -6.96 3.48 30.22
N GLY A 154 -5.73 3.11 30.50
CA GLY A 154 -5.39 2.31 31.66
C GLY A 154 -5.43 3.10 32.94
#